data_f0f6af22050ea04518002a2703b6aa9f
#
_entry.id   f0f6af22050ea04518002a2703b6aa9f
#
_cell.length_a   1.000
_cell.length_b   1.000
_cell.length_c   1.000
_cell.angle_alpha   90.00
_cell.angle_beta   90.00
_cell.angle_gamma   90.00
#
_symmetry.space_group_name_H-M   'P 1'
#
loop_
_entity.id
_entity.type
_entity.pdbx_description
1 polymer ?
#
loop_
_entity_poly.entity_id
_entity_poly.type
_entity_poly.pdbx_seq_one_letter_code
_entity_poly.pdbx_strand_id
1 'polypeptide(L)'
;RDIDRRSPEVRNALQVGTLSEGGYTVPDEFEHQLIQGLEDENIMRGLVHKITTSSGDRKIPLVTARGSASWIEEEATIPESDDTFGQVTLGAHKVGCMIRVSEELLHDSAFDLAAYIAGEFARRVGAAEEEAILTGSGTHKPTGLLHDSLGAELGVTAASAVAITADELIDLQHSVKSGYRRKGLWIMNDATLKLLRKLKDGQGNFIWQLGLLAGQPDTLLNQKVMISNYMPLPAAGNKAILYGDLSYYWLADREGRSLQRLDELYAAQDQVGFKITQRVDGRLLLRESVKCLQMKAA
;
A
#
# COMPACT_ATOMS: atom_id res chain seq x y z
N ARG A 1 60.07 18.89 -12.35
CA ARG A 1 59.11 18.42 -13.37
C ARG A 1 58.62 17.03 -12.92
N ASP A 2 57.55 17.02 -12.19
CA ASP A 2 56.60 15.88 -12.29
C ASP A 2 55.30 16.34 -11.69
N ILE A 3 54.31 16.29 -12.56
CA ILE A 3 52.96 16.80 -12.33
C ILE A 3 52.18 15.75 -11.57
N ASP A 4 51.75 16.14 -10.39
CA ASP A 4 50.84 15.40 -9.53
C ASP A 4 49.49 15.22 -10.23
N ARG A 5 49.25 14.00 -10.75
CA ARG A 5 47.96 13.57 -11.27
C ARG A 5 47.21 12.85 -10.14
N ARG A 6 46.60 13.58 -9.26
CA ARG A 6 45.54 13.03 -8.40
C ARG A 6 44.23 13.13 -9.13
N SER A 7 43.67 11.98 -9.37
CA SER A 7 42.38 11.77 -10.05
C SER A 7 41.23 12.52 -9.36
N PRO A 8 40.31 13.10 -10.12
CA PRO A 8 39.19 13.89 -9.59
C PRO A 8 37.99 13.05 -9.13
N GLU A 9 38.17 11.75 -8.81
CA GLU A 9 37.05 10.80 -8.61
C GLU A 9 36.49 10.72 -7.19
N VAL A 10 37.00 11.46 -6.21
CA VAL A 10 36.54 11.36 -4.82
C VAL A 10 35.74 12.59 -4.33
N ARG A 11 35.42 13.53 -5.21
CA ARG A 11 34.70 14.76 -4.81
C ARG A 11 33.24 14.86 -5.24
N ASN A 12 32.66 13.85 -5.89
CA ASN A 12 31.31 13.94 -6.43
C ASN A 12 30.22 13.23 -5.65
N ALA A 13 30.45 12.84 -4.40
CA ALA A 13 29.42 12.14 -3.65
C ALA A 13 28.29 13.03 -3.09
N LEU A 14 28.43 14.37 -3.09
CA LEU A 14 27.38 15.28 -2.55
C LEU A 14 27.43 16.70 -3.10
N GLN A 15 28.02 16.95 -4.28
CA GLN A 15 27.91 18.24 -4.94
C GLN A 15 26.83 18.20 -6.01
N VAL A 16 25.68 18.72 -5.66
CA VAL A 16 24.61 18.99 -6.61
C VAL A 16 24.91 20.28 -7.36
N GLY A 17 25.02 20.17 -8.69
CA GLY A 17 25.35 21.27 -9.57
C GLY A 17 24.34 22.40 -9.55
N THR A 18 24.88 23.57 -9.80
CA THR A 18 24.36 24.90 -10.13
C THR A 18 22.84 25.09 -10.19
N LEU A 19 22.41 25.95 -9.30
CA LEU A 19 21.13 26.63 -9.20
C LEU A 19 20.73 27.38 -10.49
N SER A 20 19.70 26.91 -11.16
CA SER A 20 18.69 27.78 -11.77
C SER A 20 17.42 26.92 -11.95
N GLU A 21 16.36 27.29 -11.24
CA GLU A 21 15.03 26.71 -11.27
C GLU A 21 14.82 25.40 -10.47
N GLY A 22 14.81 25.49 -9.14
CA GLY A 22 13.79 24.84 -8.29
C GLY A 22 13.67 23.32 -8.21
N GLY A 23 14.69 22.52 -8.54
CA GLY A 23 14.55 21.08 -8.42
C GLY A 23 15.87 20.36 -8.23
N TYR A 24 16.25 20.08 -6.98
CA TYR A 24 17.27 19.08 -6.74
C TYR A 24 16.71 17.71 -7.15
N THR A 25 17.19 17.17 -8.26
CA THR A 25 16.97 15.77 -8.61
C THR A 25 17.69 14.90 -7.59
N VAL A 26 16.99 13.91 -7.07
CA VAL A 26 17.56 12.91 -6.16
C VAL A 26 18.68 12.18 -6.93
N PRO A 27 19.87 11.96 -6.35
CA PRO A 27 20.86 11.10 -6.98
C PRO A 27 20.27 9.72 -7.25
N ASP A 28 20.49 9.16 -8.42
CA ASP A 28 19.90 7.88 -8.86
C ASP A 28 20.12 6.76 -7.84
N GLU A 29 21.27 6.71 -7.22
CA GLU A 29 21.64 5.71 -6.22
C GLU A 29 20.80 5.82 -4.93
N PHE A 30 20.56 7.02 -4.47
CA PHE A 30 19.68 7.29 -3.33
C PHE A 30 18.22 6.98 -3.66
N GLU A 31 17.77 7.28 -4.87
CA GLU A 31 16.42 6.95 -5.33
C GLU A 31 16.20 5.44 -5.37
N HIS A 32 17.18 4.66 -5.85
CA HIS A 32 17.12 3.20 -5.83
C HIS A 32 17.02 2.64 -4.42
N GLN A 33 17.85 3.11 -3.49
CA GLN A 33 17.81 2.68 -2.07
C GLN A 33 16.46 3.03 -1.42
N LEU A 34 15.94 4.22 -1.71
CA LEU A 34 14.64 4.65 -1.22
C LEU A 34 13.50 3.80 -1.77
N ILE A 35 13.50 3.49 -3.06
CA ILE A 35 12.46 2.65 -3.70
C ILE A 35 12.50 1.26 -3.11
N GLN A 36 13.67 0.66 -2.99
CA GLN A 36 13.83 -0.67 -2.39
C GLN A 36 13.36 -0.66 -0.94
N GLY A 37 13.78 0.31 -0.14
CA GLY A 37 13.32 0.44 1.24
C GLY A 37 11.81 0.65 1.37
N LEU A 38 11.18 1.40 0.46
CA LEU A 38 9.72 1.54 0.42
C LEU A 38 8.99 0.24 0.10
N GLU A 39 9.55 -0.60 -0.77
CA GLU A 39 8.97 -1.91 -1.10
C GLU A 39 9.15 -2.92 0.04
N ASP A 40 10.28 -2.86 0.75
CA ASP A 40 10.56 -3.74 1.89
C ASP A 40 9.68 -3.40 3.11
N GLU A 41 9.45 -2.11 3.37
CA GLU A 41 8.67 -1.65 4.53
C GLU A 41 7.16 -1.60 4.28
N ASN A 42 6.73 -1.46 3.03
CA ASN A 42 5.32 -1.33 2.65
C ASN A 42 4.84 -2.57 1.91
N ILE A 43 4.22 -3.48 2.65
CA ILE A 43 3.68 -4.74 2.12
C ILE A 43 2.66 -4.48 1.00
N MET A 44 1.85 -3.42 1.15
CA MET A 44 0.77 -3.13 0.21
C MET A 44 1.29 -2.73 -1.18
N ARG A 45 2.45 -2.06 -1.27
CA ARG A 45 3.05 -1.70 -2.56
C ARG A 45 3.38 -2.90 -3.45
N GLY A 46 3.71 -4.04 -2.84
CA GLY A 46 3.97 -5.30 -3.56
C GLY A 46 2.71 -6.00 -4.06
N LEU A 47 1.53 -5.65 -3.54
CA LEU A 47 0.27 -6.33 -3.79
C LEU A 47 -0.67 -5.57 -4.72
N VAL A 48 -0.54 -4.24 -4.78
CA VAL A 48 -1.41 -3.35 -5.56
C VAL A 48 -0.83 -3.06 -6.94
N HIS A 49 -1.68 -2.60 -7.86
CA HIS A 49 -1.25 -2.21 -9.21
C HIS A 49 -0.66 -0.80 -9.19
N LYS A 50 0.64 -0.68 -9.47
CA LYS A 50 1.36 0.61 -9.50
C LYS A 50 1.32 1.22 -10.91
N ILE A 51 1.01 2.49 -11.00
CA ILE A 51 1.10 3.28 -12.24
C ILE A 51 1.89 4.56 -11.98
N THR A 52 2.72 4.94 -12.93
CA THR A 52 3.43 6.23 -12.87
C THR A 52 2.67 7.27 -13.69
N THR A 53 2.52 8.47 -13.14
CA THR A 53 1.86 9.60 -13.83
C THR A 53 2.79 10.80 -13.83
N SER A 54 2.94 11.47 -14.99
CA SER A 54 3.84 12.63 -15.12
C SER A 54 3.15 13.94 -14.74
N SER A 55 1.92 14.18 -15.22
CA SER A 55 1.20 15.43 -14.95
C SER A 55 -0.31 15.23 -15.01
N GLY A 56 -1.06 16.08 -14.29
CA GLY A 56 -2.52 16.07 -14.28
C GLY A 56 -3.15 14.87 -13.58
N ASP A 57 -4.46 14.91 -13.43
CA ASP A 57 -5.22 13.82 -12.86
C ASP A 57 -5.47 12.74 -13.92
N ARG A 58 -5.22 11.48 -13.57
CA ARG A 58 -5.47 10.38 -14.48
C ARG A 58 -6.89 9.89 -14.34
N LYS A 59 -7.63 10.02 -15.43
CA LYS A 59 -9.00 9.53 -15.54
C LYS A 59 -9.00 8.12 -16.11
N ILE A 60 -9.59 7.18 -15.38
CA ILE A 60 -9.66 5.78 -15.76
C ILE A 60 -11.12 5.45 -16.04
N PRO A 61 -11.48 5.10 -17.30
CA PRO A 61 -12.82 4.62 -17.60
C PRO A 61 -13.02 3.24 -16.96
N LEU A 62 -14.17 3.03 -16.37
CA LEU A 62 -14.57 1.79 -15.73
C LEU A 62 -15.95 1.38 -16.25
N VAL A 63 -16.10 0.11 -16.59
CA VAL A 63 -17.43 -0.46 -16.87
C VAL A 63 -18.12 -0.72 -15.54
N THR A 64 -19.16 0.04 -15.23
CA THR A 64 -19.91 -0.05 -13.96
C THR A 64 -21.01 -1.09 -14.00
N ALA A 65 -21.62 -1.30 -15.14
CA ALA A 65 -22.53 -2.41 -15.37
C ALA A 65 -22.31 -2.96 -16.78
N ARG A 66 -22.41 -4.26 -16.90
CA ARG A 66 -22.29 -4.96 -18.18
C ARG A 66 -23.65 -5.37 -18.66
N GLY A 67 -23.88 -5.22 -19.95
CA GLY A 67 -25.03 -5.76 -20.63
C GLY A 67 -25.07 -7.30 -20.50
N SER A 68 -26.25 -7.86 -20.67
CA SER A 68 -26.48 -9.32 -20.62
C SER A 68 -26.96 -9.82 -21.98
N ALA A 69 -26.51 -11.03 -22.38
CA ALA A 69 -27.06 -11.76 -23.48
C ALA A 69 -28.19 -12.68 -22.96
N SER A 70 -29.30 -12.76 -23.70
CA SER A 70 -30.39 -13.69 -23.40
C SER A 70 -30.63 -14.62 -24.56
N TRP A 71 -31.12 -15.83 -24.25
CA TRP A 71 -31.61 -16.75 -25.27
C TRP A 71 -32.99 -16.25 -25.77
N ILE A 72 -33.18 -16.29 -27.04
CA ILE A 72 -34.37 -15.73 -27.73
C ILE A 72 -35.02 -16.86 -28.51
N GLU A 73 -36.33 -16.93 -28.44
CA GLU A 73 -37.13 -17.82 -29.30
C GLU A 73 -37.21 -17.25 -30.71
N GLU A 74 -37.56 -18.11 -31.67
CA GLU A 74 -37.73 -17.74 -33.07
C GLU A 74 -38.82 -16.64 -33.18
N GLU A 75 -38.50 -15.55 -33.90
CA GLU A 75 -39.35 -14.36 -34.08
C GLU A 75 -39.51 -13.43 -32.85
N ALA A 76 -38.85 -13.71 -31.71
CA ALA A 76 -38.88 -12.80 -30.55
C ALA A 76 -37.95 -11.60 -30.72
N THR A 77 -38.32 -10.47 -30.14
CA THR A 77 -37.50 -9.24 -30.16
C THR A 77 -36.24 -9.41 -29.32
N ILE A 78 -35.09 -9.06 -29.90
CA ILE A 78 -33.83 -9.04 -29.20
C ILE A 78 -33.85 -7.93 -28.12
N PRO A 79 -33.69 -8.23 -26.83
CA PRO A 79 -33.63 -7.20 -25.81
C PRO A 79 -32.32 -6.42 -25.93
N GLU A 80 -32.40 -5.11 -25.96
CA GLU A 80 -31.23 -4.24 -25.92
C GLU A 80 -30.69 -4.19 -24.50
N SER A 81 -29.36 -4.31 -24.37
CA SER A 81 -28.69 -4.23 -23.10
C SER A 81 -27.33 -3.55 -23.28
N ASP A 82 -27.21 -2.32 -22.78
CA ASP A 82 -26.03 -1.49 -22.90
C ASP A 82 -25.11 -1.58 -21.69
N ASP A 83 -23.80 -1.45 -21.95
CA ASP A 83 -22.81 -1.27 -20.90
C ASP A 83 -22.85 0.16 -20.37
N THR A 84 -22.82 0.32 -19.05
CA THR A 84 -22.67 1.63 -18.42
C THR A 84 -21.23 1.90 -18.02
N PHE A 85 -20.76 3.09 -18.38
CA PHE A 85 -19.39 3.50 -18.09
C PHE A 85 -19.35 4.52 -16.96
N GLY A 86 -18.49 4.28 -16.01
CA GLY A 86 -18.12 5.24 -14.99
C GLY A 86 -16.69 5.74 -15.21
N GLN A 87 -16.27 6.69 -14.44
CA GLN A 87 -14.93 7.22 -14.47
C GLN A 87 -14.38 7.34 -13.05
N VAL A 88 -13.17 6.82 -12.82
CA VAL A 88 -12.41 7.00 -11.61
C VAL A 88 -11.27 7.95 -11.89
N THR A 89 -11.15 9.00 -11.09
CA THR A 89 -10.05 9.96 -11.18
C THR A 89 -9.04 9.66 -10.08
N LEU A 90 -7.78 9.52 -10.47
CA LEU A 90 -6.64 9.45 -9.57
C LEU A 90 -5.92 10.80 -9.61
N GLY A 91 -5.84 11.44 -8.46
CA GLY A 91 -5.16 12.72 -8.26
C GLY A 91 -3.70 12.56 -7.85
N ALA A 92 -3.24 13.41 -6.94
CA ALA A 92 -1.94 13.30 -6.30
C ALA A 92 -1.96 14.02 -4.95
N HIS A 93 -1.90 13.25 -3.89
CA HIS A 93 -1.77 13.76 -2.53
C HIS A 93 -0.30 13.78 -2.13
N LYS A 94 0.13 14.84 -1.45
CA LYS A 94 1.52 15.00 -1.04
C LYS A 94 1.75 14.34 0.31
N VAL A 95 2.69 13.41 0.36
CA VAL A 95 3.28 12.86 1.58
C VAL A 95 4.72 13.34 1.69
N GLY A 96 5.20 13.59 2.89
CA GLY A 96 6.59 13.98 3.10
C GLY A 96 6.98 13.96 4.55
N CYS A 97 8.26 13.87 4.79
CA CYS A 97 8.83 13.96 6.12
C CYS A 97 10.15 14.72 6.09
N MET A 98 10.65 15.06 7.28
CA MET A 98 11.91 15.76 7.48
C MET A 98 12.69 15.08 8.60
N ILE A 99 14.00 14.95 8.37
CA ILE A 99 14.97 14.45 9.36
C ILE A 99 16.00 15.54 9.57
N ARG A 100 16.40 15.78 10.82
CA ARG A 100 17.48 16.68 11.20
C ARG A 100 18.66 15.87 11.71
N VAL A 101 19.85 16.26 11.33
CA VAL A 101 21.13 15.64 11.71
C VAL A 101 22.08 16.74 12.14
N SER A 102 22.88 16.54 13.17
CA SER A 102 23.91 17.48 13.57
C SER A 102 25.04 17.50 12.53
N GLU A 103 25.68 18.66 12.35
CA GLU A 103 26.78 18.82 11.42
C GLU A 103 27.99 18.00 11.85
N GLU A 104 28.24 17.88 13.14
CA GLU A 104 29.26 17.00 13.71
C GLU A 104 29.06 15.53 13.28
N LEU A 105 27.82 15.01 13.35
CA LEU A 105 27.51 13.64 12.94
C LEU A 105 27.72 13.44 11.43
N LEU A 106 27.47 14.48 10.60
CA LEU A 106 27.73 14.45 9.18
C LEU A 106 29.22 14.34 8.84
N HIS A 107 30.09 14.95 9.65
CA HIS A 107 31.53 14.96 9.43
C HIS A 107 32.26 13.76 10.09
N ASP A 108 31.82 13.35 11.27
CA ASP A 108 32.53 12.38 12.08
C ASP A 108 31.97 10.97 12.04
N SER A 109 30.85 10.75 11.28
CA SER A 109 30.22 9.43 11.25
C SER A 109 31.09 8.39 10.53
N ALA A 110 31.34 7.28 11.22
CA ALA A 110 32.02 6.11 10.66
C ALA A 110 31.09 5.19 9.85
N PHE A 111 29.80 5.54 9.72
CA PHE A 111 28.79 4.76 9.00
C PHE A 111 28.20 5.57 7.85
N ASP A 112 27.60 4.86 6.89
CA ASP A 112 26.95 5.47 5.73
C ASP A 112 25.65 6.18 6.16
N LEU A 113 25.75 7.47 6.41
CA LEU A 113 24.65 8.31 6.85
C LEU A 113 23.60 8.49 5.73
N ALA A 114 24.01 8.45 4.45
CA ALA A 114 23.08 8.58 3.33
C ALA A 114 22.15 7.37 3.25
N ALA A 115 22.71 6.17 3.35
CA ALA A 115 21.92 4.93 3.41
C ALA A 115 20.99 4.90 4.62
N TYR A 116 21.45 5.36 5.79
CA TYR A 116 20.61 5.48 6.99
C TYR A 116 19.42 6.43 6.77
N ILE A 117 19.66 7.63 6.22
CA ILE A 117 18.62 8.62 5.94
C ILE A 117 17.62 8.07 4.91
N ALA A 118 18.11 7.38 3.85
CA ALA A 118 17.25 6.74 2.86
C ALA A 118 16.34 5.70 3.51
N GLY A 119 16.87 4.80 4.35
CA GLY A 119 16.10 3.81 5.08
C GLY A 119 15.06 4.42 6.02
N GLU A 120 15.43 5.48 6.77
CA GLU A 120 14.48 6.18 7.64
C GLU A 120 13.36 6.89 6.85
N PHE A 121 13.68 7.47 5.70
CA PHE A 121 12.66 8.04 4.83
C PHE A 121 11.74 6.97 4.25
N ALA A 122 12.30 5.86 3.78
CA ALA A 122 11.53 4.72 3.29
C ALA A 122 10.58 4.19 4.35
N ARG A 123 11.06 3.97 5.57
CA ARG A 123 10.25 3.49 6.69
C ARG A 123 9.09 4.45 7.02
N ARG A 124 9.36 5.75 7.14
CA ARG A 124 8.33 6.74 7.52
C ARG A 124 7.31 6.96 6.41
N VAL A 125 7.75 7.08 5.16
CA VAL A 125 6.85 7.29 4.02
C VAL A 125 6.09 6.00 3.71
N GLY A 126 6.75 4.83 3.77
CA GLY A 126 6.13 3.52 3.58
C GLY A 126 5.02 3.24 4.59
N ALA A 127 5.28 3.52 5.87
CA ALA A 127 4.28 3.41 6.94
C ALA A 127 3.05 4.30 6.69
N ALA A 128 3.26 5.57 6.33
CA ALA A 128 2.16 6.50 6.05
C ALA A 128 1.36 6.10 4.81
N GLU A 129 2.02 5.56 3.77
CA GLU A 129 1.34 5.06 2.58
C GLU A 129 0.54 3.78 2.87
N GLU A 130 1.10 2.82 3.59
CA GLU A 130 0.40 1.58 3.94
C GLU A 130 -0.84 1.87 4.77
N GLU A 131 -0.73 2.74 5.77
CA GLU A 131 -1.88 3.21 6.54
C GLU A 131 -2.94 3.84 5.62
N ALA A 132 -2.52 4.72 4.69
CA ALA A 132 -3.43 5.38 3.78
C ALA A 132 -4.10 4.41 2.79
N ILE A 133 -3.39 3.40 2.28
CA ILE A 133 -3.95 2.37 1.39
C ILE A 133 -5.02 1.53 2.13
N LEU A 134 -4.84 1.27 3.41
CA LEU A 134 -5.80 0.49 4.20
C LEU A 134 -6.95 1.35 4.72
N THR A 135 -6.67 2.46 5.39
CA THR A 135 -7.65 3.23 6.17
C THR A 135 -7.88 4.66 5.67
N GLY A 136 -7.29 5.03 4.55
CA GLY A 136 -7.35 6.40 4.03
C GLY A 136 -8.75 6.89 3.74
N SER A 137 -9.01 8.17 4.05
CA SER A 137 -10.32 8.81 3.87
C SER A 137 -10.59 9.34 2.46
N GLY A 138 -9.60 9.33 1.56
CA GLY A 138 -9.72 9.95 0.23
C GLY A 138 -9.65 11.48 0.24
N THR A 139 -9.49 12.10 1.41
CA THR A 139 -9.33 13.57 1.55
C THR A 139 -7.90 13.87 1.96
N HIS A 140 -7.16 14.55 1.10
CA HIS A 140 -5.72 14.84 1.25
C HIS A 140 -4.81 13.62 1.41
N LYS A 141 -5.35 12.41 1.21
CA LYS A 141 -4.65 11.13 1.22
C LYS A 141 -5.40 10.13 0.34
N PRO A 142 -4.76 9.02 -0.10
CA PRO A 142 -5.41 7.98 -0.89
C PRO A 142 -6.71 7.48 -0.27
N THR A 143 -7.60 6.97 -1.11
CA THR A 143 -8.81 6.29 -0.63
C THR A 143 -8.48 4.87 -0.20
N GLY A 144 -8.65 4.57 1.07
CA GLY A 144 -8.31 3.27 1.65
C GLY A 144 -9.26 2.14 1.26
N LEU A 145 -8.75 0.91 1.35
CA LEU A 145 -9.52 -0.31 1.12
C LEU A 145 -10.68 -0.48 2.12
N LEU A 146 -10.55 0.03 3.33
CA LEU A 146 -11.58 -0.04 4.38
C LEU A 146 -12.59 1.12 4.32
N HIS A 147 -12.45 2.04 3.35
CA HIS A 147 -13.38 3.16 3.21
C HIS A 147 -14.81 2.66 2.94
N ASP A 148 -15.81 3.20 3.63
CA ASP A 148 -17.18 2.65 3.64
C ASP A 148 -17.86 2.65 2.26
N SER A 149 -17.77 3.76 1.54
CA SER A 149 -18.47 3.91 0.25
C SER A 149 -17.61 3.62 -0.99
N LEU A 150 -16.28 3.71 -0.88
CA LEU A 150 -15.36 3.64 -2.02
C LEU A 150 -14.33 2.50 -1.90
N GLY A 151 -14.23 1.88 -0.73
CA GLY A 151 -13.35 0.75 -0.47
C GLY A 151 -14.00 -0.60 -0.75
N ALA A 152 -13.46 -1.65 -0.15
CA ALA A 152 -13.96 -3.02 -0.22
C ALA A 152 -15.44 -3.10 0.21
N GLU A 153 -16.18 -3.97 -0.44
CA GLU A 153 -17.55 -4.22 -0.06
C GLU A 153 -17.63 -5.10 1.19
N LEU A 154 -18.69 -4.92 1.97
CA LEU A 154 -18.99 -5.81 3.09
C LEU A 154 -19.35 -7.20 2.56
N GLY A 155 -18.56 -8.20 2.92
CA GLY A 155 -18.81 -9.60 2.57
C GLY A 155 -19.59 -10.33 3.67
N VAL A 156 -19.12 -10.21 4.91
CA VAL A 156 -19.68 -10.90 6.08
C VAL A 156 -19.67 -9.96 7.28
N THR A 157 -20.72 -10.03 8.08
CA THR A 157 -20.75 -9.45 9.44
C THR A 157 -20.62 -10.60 10.43
N ALA A 158 -19.58 -10.55 11.27
CA ALA A 158 -19.36 -11.57 12.28
C ALA A 158 -20.52 -11.62 13.30
N ALA A 159 -20.83 -12.79 13.79
CA ALA A 159 -21.86 -12.98 14.81
C ALA A 159 -21.44 -12.41 16.19
N SER A 160 -20.15 -12.27 16.41
CA SER A 160 -19.55 -11.74 17.65
C SER A 160 -18.78 -10.44 17.41
N ALA A 161 -18.70 -9.60 18.43
CA ALA A 161 -17.90 -8.38 18.43
C ALA A 161 -16.40 -8.64 18.64
N VAL A 162 -16.00 -9.83 19.12
CA VAL A 162 -14.62 -10.14 19.54
C VAL A 162 -14.12 -11.51 19.08
N ALA A 163 -14.96 -12.33 18.48
CA ALA A 163 -14.61 -13.66 18.00
C ALA A 163 -15.01 -13.85 16.54
N ILE A 164 -14.25 -14.64 15.81
CA ILE A 164 -14.48 -14.98 14.41
C ILE A 164 -14.55 -16.51 14.33
N THR A 165 -15.48 -17.04 13.57
CA THR A 165 -15.66 -18.48 13.36
C THR A 165 -15.02 -18.93 12.04
N ALA A 166 -14.78 -20.25 11.91
CA ALA A 166 -14.28 -20.82 10.65
C ALA A 166 -15.30 -20.67 9.51
N ASP A 167 -16.59 -20.79 9.83
CA ASP A 167 -17.67 -20.67 8.85
C ASP A 167 -17.73 -19.26 8.26
N GLU A 168 -17.56 -18.22 9.09
CA GLU A 168 -17.50 -16.82 8.62
C GLU A 168 -16.33 -16.54 7.67
N LEU A 169 -15.20 -17.25 7.82
CA LEU A 169 -14.08 -17.16 6.90
C LEU A 169 -14.39 -17.83 5.56
N ILE A 170 -15.05 -18.96 5.59
CA ILE A 170 -15.51 -19.67 4.39
C ILE A 170 -16.55 -18.80 3.66
N ASP A 171 -17.49 -18.23 4.39
CA ASP A 171 -18.50 -17.32 3.84
C ASP A 171 -17.86 -16.09 3.20
N LEU A 172 -16.86 -15.49 3.85
CA LEU A 172 -16.13 -14.36 3.28
C LEU A 172 -15.41 -14.75 1.98
N GLN A 173 -14.75 -15.90 1.96
CA GLN A 173 -14.09 -16.40 0.74
C GLN A 173 -15.10 -16.58 -0.40
N HIS A 174 -16.25 -17.14 -0.09
CA HIS A 174 -17.30 -17.42 -1.08
C HIS A 174 -18.12 -16.17 -1.47
N SER A 175 -18.10 -15.11 -0.69
CA SER A 175 -18.69 -13.81 -1.04
C SER A 175 -18.00 -13.14 -2.22
N VAL A 176 -16.72 -13.46 -2.47
CA VAL A 176 -15.95 -12.98 -3.61
C VAL A 176 -16.20 -13.88 -4.83
N LYS A 177 -16.48 -13.30 -5.99
CA LYS A 177 -16.70 -14.05 -7.25
C LYS A 177 -15.48 -14.92 -7.60
N SER A 178 -15.73 -16.11 -8.17
CA SER A 178 -14.70 -17.12 -8.45
C SER A 178 -13.53 -16.60 -9.31
N GLY A 179 -13.78 -15.64 -10.21
CA GLY A 179 -12.75 -15.02 -11.04
C GLY A 179 -11.68 -14.30 -10.22
N TYR A 180 -12.07 -13.57 -9.17
CA TYR A 180 -11.15 -12.83 -8.30
C TYR A 180 -10.50 -13.73 -7.24
N ARG A 181 -11.14 -14.83 -6.84
CA ARG A 181 -10.59 -15.76 -5.83
C ARG A 181 -9.27 -16.42 -6.25
N ARG A 182 -8.99 -16.55 -7.55
CA ARG A 182 -7.74 -17.16 -8.05
C ARG A 182 -6.49 -16.42 -7.58
N LYS A 183 -6.56 -15.09 -7.47
CA LYS A 183 -5.49 -14.21 -6.98
C LYS A 183 -5.82 -13.62 -5.61
N GLY A 184 -6.85 -14.17 -4.97
CA GLY A 184 -7.28 -13.72 -3.65
C GLY A 184 -6.19 -13.91 -2.61
N LEU A 185 -6.08 -12.97 -1.71
CA LEU A 185 -5.22 -13.03 -0.53
C LEU A 185 -5.94 -12.46 0.69
N TRP A 186 -5.50 -12.86 1.85
CA TRP A 186 -6.02 -12.41 3.13
C TRP A 186 -5.14 -11.30 3.68
N ILE A 187 -5.76 -10.23 4.19
CA ILE A 187 -5.05 -9.18 4.93
C ILE A 187 -5.73 -9.00 6.27
N MET A 188 -4.94 -9.04 7.32
CA MET A 188 -5.42 -8.87 8.69
C MET A 188 -4.32 -8.38 9.62
N ASN A 189 -4.71 -7.96 10.81
CA ASN A 189 -3.77 -7.65 11.88
C ASN A 189 -3.24 -8.94 12.54
N ASP A 190 -2.03 -8.92 13.08
CA ASP A 190 -1.45 -10.07 13.82
C ASP A 190 -2.34 -10.53 14.99
N ALA A 191 -3.00 -9.60 15.67
CA ALA A 191 -3.96 -9.94 16.73
C ALA A 191 -5.16 -10.75 16.20
N THR A 192 -5.64 -10.45 14.99
CA THR A 192 -6.70 -11.22 14.32
C THR A 192 -6.19 -12.60 13.94
N LEU A 193 -5.00 -12.68 13.34
CA LEU A 193 -4.37 -13.97 13.01
C LEU A 193 -4.19 -14.85 14.25
N LYS A 194 -3.76 -14.27 15.38
CA LYS A 194 -3.66 -14.98 16.66
C LYS A 194 -4.99 -15.56 17.09
N LEU A 195 -6.12 -14.87 16.90
CA LEU A 195 -7.45 -15.40 17.20
C LEU A 195 -7.78 -16.58 16.29
N LEU A 196 -7.50 -16.45 14.99
CA LEU A 196 -7.79 -17.53 14.01
C LEU A 196 -6.94 -18.78 14.28
N ARG A 197 -5.67 -18.61 14.62
CA ARG A 197 -4.79 -19.75 14.99
C ARG A 197 -5.25 -20.49 16.24
N LYS A 198 -6.03 -19.85 17.12
CA LYS A 198 -6.58 -20.45 18.32
C LYS A 198 -7.93 -21.15 18.10
N LEU A 199 -8.48 -21.11 16.88
CA LEU A 199 -9.73 -21.83 16.57
C LEU A 199 -9.52 -23.33 16.74
N LYS A 200 -10.47 -23.95 17.41
CA LYS A 200 -10.49 -25.40 17.70
C LYS A 200 -11.74 -26.04 17.12
N ASP A 201 -11.59 -27.28 16.73
CA ASP A 201 -12.71 -28.12 16.36
C ASP A 201 -13.52 -28.59 17.60
N GLY A 202 -14.61 -29.29 17.36
CA GLY A 202 -15.45 -29.85 18.43
C GLY A 202 -14.75 -30.90 19.34
N GLN A 203 -13.55 -31.32 18.96
CA GLN A 203 -12.72 -32.29 19.71
C GLN A 203 -11.55 -31.60 20.44
N GLY A 204 -11.40 -30.26 20.27
CA GLY A 204 -10.36 -29.47 20.92
C GLY A 204 -9.05 -29.36 20.15
N ASN A 205 -8.96 -29.90 18.93
CA ASN A 205 -7.79 -29.77 18.06
C ASN A 205 -7.80 -28.41 17.37
N PHE A 206 -6.60 -27.83 17.13
CA PHE A 206 -6.49 -26.61 16.37
C PHE A 206 -6.84 -26.86 14.89
N ILE A 207 -7.74 -26.06 14.35
CA ILE A 207 -8.16 -26.13 12.94
C ILE A 207 -7.03 -25.63 12.03
N TRP A 208 -6.28 -24.62 12.48
CA TRP A 208 -5.15 -24.08 11.74
C TRP A 208 -3.95 -25.01 11.81
N GLN A 209 -3.54 -25.55 10.67
CA GLN A 209 -2.30 -26.29 10.56
C GLN A 209 -1.19 -25.33 10.12
N LEU A 210 -0.18 -25.19 10.96
CA LEU A 210 1.05 -24.46 10.61
C LEU A 210 1.74 -25.18 9.45
N GLY A 211 2.16 -24.43 8.44
CA GLY A 211 3.05 -24.96 7.40
C GLY A 211 4.34 -25.48 8.05
N LEU A 212 4.51 -26.81 8.10
CA LEU A 212 5.68 -27.45 8.71
C LEU A 212 6.99 -27.25 7.91
N LEU A 213 6.90 -26.67 6.72
CA LEU A 213 8.05 -26.38 5.87
C LEU A 213 8.53 -24.95 6.10
N ALA A 214 9.75 -24.82 6.56
CA ALA A 214 10.41 -23.52 6.72
C ALA A 214 10.45 -22.75 5.38
N GLY A 215 9.99 -21.51 5.40
CA GLY A 215 10.01 -20.61 4.23
C GLY A 215 8.71 -20.56 3.40
N GLN A 216 7.67 -21.32 3.73
CA GLN A 216 6.36 -21.11 3.10
C GLN A 216 5.56 -20.05 3.86
N PRO A 217 4.94 -19.08 3.15
CA PRO A 217 4.06 -18.12 3.78
C PRO A 217 2.85 -18.82 4.40
N ASP A 218 2.34 -18.27 5.49
CA ASP A 218 1.10 -18.75 6.10
C ASP A 218 -0.03 -18.74 5.08
N THR A 219 -0.77 -19.82 5.03
CA THR A 219 -1.94 -19.96 4.15
C THR A 219 -3.20 -20.21 4.94
N LEU A 220 -4.28 -19.55 4.56
CA LEU A 220 -5.63 -19.76 5.07
C LEU A 220 -6.53 -20.15 3.91
N LEU A 221 -7.19 -21.29 3.99
CA LEU A 221 -8.03 -21.82 2.90
C LEU A 221 -7.30 -21.82 1.54
N ASN A 222 -6.03 -22.26 1.54
CA ASN A 222 -5.14 -22.34 0.36
C ASN A 222 -4.78 -20.99 -0.27
N GLN A 223 -4.98 -19.87 0.43
CA GLN A 223 -4.63 -18.53 -0.01
C GLN A 223 -3.62 -17.89 0.95
N LYS A 224 -2.74 -17.04 0.39
CA LYS A 224 -1.71 -16.35 1.18
C LYS A 224 -2.33 -15.42 2.21
N VAL A 225 -1.72 -15.37 3.39
CA VAL A 225 -2.07 -14.42 4.45
C VAL A 225 -0.96 -13.38 4.55
N MET A 226 -1.37 -12.12 4.51
CA MET A 226 -0.51 -10.97 4.71
C MET A 226 -0.89 -10.29 6.01
N ILE A 227 0.10 -9.96 6.81
CA ILE A 227 -0.09 -9.33 8.12
C ILE A 227 0.27 -7.86 7.97
N SER A 228 -0.67 -6.97 8.30
CA SER A 228 -0.40 -5.54 8.38
C SER A 228 -0.82 -5.00 9.74
N ASN A 229 0.08 -4.25 10.36
CA ASN A 229 -0.17 -3.61 11.64
C ASN A 229 -1.19 -2.45 11.54
N TYR A 230 -1.44 -1.96 10.32
CA TYR A 230 -2.41 -0.87 10.06
C TYR A 230 -3.83 -1.37 9.84
N MET A 231 -4.03 -2.70 9.79
CA MET A 231 -5.37 -3.26 9.83
C MET A 231 -5.99 -3.08 11.23
N PRO A 232 -7.29 -2.71 11.29
CA PRO A 232 -7.98 -2.57 12.57
C PRO A 232 -7.97 -3.85 13.39
N LEU A 233 -7.87 -3.68 14.71
CA LEU A 233 -8.00 -4.78 15.65
C LEU A 233 -9.42 -5.37 15.60
N PRO A 234 -9.59 -6.65 15.94
CA PRO A 234 -10.90 -7.32 15.99
C PRO A 234 -11.70 -6.80 17.20
N ALA A 235 -12.38 -5.69 17.01
CA ALA A 235 -13.23 -5.03 17.98
C ALA A 235 -14.59 -4.69 17.36
N ALA A 236 -15.59 -4.44 18.20
CA ALA A 236 -16.95 -4.15 17.78
C ALA A 236 -17.03 -3.10 16.66
N GLY A 237 -17.70 -3.45 15.57
CA GLY A 237 -17.89 -2.59 14.40
C GLY A 237 -16.70 -2.47 13.45
N ASN A 238 -15.51 -2.95 13.82
CA ASN A 238 -14.31 -2.83 13.00
C ASN A 238 -14.30 -3.85 11.84
N LYS A 239 -13.76 -3.43 10.71
CA LYS A 239 -13.45 -4.29 9.56
C LYS A 239 -12.11 -4.97 9.81
N ALA A 240 -12.12 -6.18 10.38
CA ALA A 240 -10.92 -6.83 10.90
C ALA A 240 -10.17 -7.66 9.84
N ILE A 241 -10.83 -8.09 8.77
CA ILE A 241 -10.24 -8.92 7.71
C ILE A 241 -10.64 -8.37 6.34
N LEU A 242 -9.69 -8.38 5.41
CA LEU A 242 -9.89 -8.17 3.98
C LEU A 242 -9.56 -9.47 3.24
N TYR A 243 -10.36 -9.80 2.23
CA TYR A 243 -10.10 -10.90 1.32
C TYR A 243 -10.44 -10.51 -0.12
N GLY A 244 -9.55 -10.80 -1.05
CA GLY A 244 -9.80 -10.57 -2.47
C GLY A 244 -8.55 -10.31 -3.30
N ASP A 245 -8.75 -9.86 -4.54
CA ASP A 245 -7.69 -9.54 -5.49
C ASP A 245 -7.35 -8.05 -5.42
N LEU A 246 -6.19 -7.73 -4.85
CA LEU A 246 -5.71 -6.37 -4.69
C LEU A 246 -5.14 -5.76 -5.97
N SER A 247 -4.97 -6.51 -7.05
CA SER A 247 -4.52 -5.96 -8.33
C SER A 247 -5.48 -4.93 -8.90
N TYR A 248 -6.72 -4.89 -8.41
CA TYR A 248 -7.72 -3.87 -8.74
C TYR A 248 -7.63 -2.59 -7.90
N TYR A 249 -6.77 -2.56 -6.89
CA TYR A 249 -6.41 -1.31 -6.23
C TYR A 249 -5.26 -0.67 -7.01
N TRP A 250 -5.49 0.52 -7.55
CA TRP A 250 -4.50 1.22 -8.34
C TRP A 250 -3.88 2.32 -7.52
N LEU A 251 -2.55 2.30 -7.46
CA LEU A 251 -1.71 3.28 -6.80
C LEU A 251 -0.99 4.10 -7.86
N ALA A 252 -1.29 5.39 -7.93
CA ALA A 252 -0.67 6.33 -8.86
C ALA A 252 0.50 7.04 -8.17
N ASP A 253 1.71 6.71 -8.57
CA ASP A 253 2.90 7.46 -8.21
C ASP A 253 3.08 8.61 -9.20
N ARG A 254 3.08 9.85 -8.73
CA ARG A 254 3.40 10.99 -9.59
C ARG A 254 4.90 11.18 -9.59
N GLU A 255 5.50 11.24 -10.80
CA GLU A 255 6.92 11.53 -10.99
C GLU A 255 7.35 12.78 -10.23
N GLY A 256 8.61 12.80 -9.76
CA GLY A 256 9.19 13.92 -9.06
C GLY A 256 9.17 13.79 -7.54
N ARG A 257 9.68 12.67 -7.02
CA ARG A 257 10.15 12.65 -5.64
C ARG A 257 11.20 13.74 -5.48
N SER A 258 11.05 14.54 -4.44
CA SER A 258 11.98 15.63 -4.17
C SER A 258 12.67 15.39 -2.84
N LEU A 259 13.99 15.25 -2.89
CA LEU A 259 14.86 15.31 -1.72
C LEU A 259 15.51 16.69 -1.67
N GLN A 260 15.40 17.36 -0.56
CA GLN A 260 16.01 18.67 -0.33
C GLN A 260 16.87 18.61 0.92
N ARG A 261 18.11 19.06 0.78
CA ARG A 261 18.99 19.37 1.90
C ARG A 261 18.75 20.84 2.29
N LEU A 262 18.58 21.10 3.55
CA LEU A 262 18.25 22.41 4.13
C LEU A 262 19.35 22.79 5.11
N ASP A 263 20.37 23.46 4.61
CA ASP A 263 21.54 23.85 5.41
C ASP A 263 21.25 25.13 6.23
N GLU A 264 20.49 26.07 5.65
CA GLU A 264 20.25 27.36 6.28
C GLU A 264 19.18 27.34 7.37
N LEU A 265 18.17 26.47 7.25
CA LEU A 265 16.99 26.47 8.12
C LEU A 265 17.33 26.20 9.59
N TYR A 266 18.37 25.41 9.84
CA TYR A 266 18.80 24.98 11.17
C TYR A 266 20.23 25.36 11.50
N ALA A 267 20.84 26.29 10.73
CA ALA A 267 22.23 26.73 10.92
C ALA A 267 22.49 27.27 12.32
N ALA A 268 21.50 27.94 12.95
CA ALA A 268 21.65 28.43 14.33
C ALA A 268 21.75 27.34 15.41
N GLN A 269 21.38 26.10 15.08
CA GLN A 269 21.45 24.92 15.96
C GLN A 269 22.55 23.93 15.54
N ASP A 270 23.40 24.31 14.58
CA ASP A 270 24.45 23.45 14.04
C ASP A 270 23.91 22.10 13.51
N GLN A 271 22.76 22.19 12.77
CA GLN A 271 22.03 21.05 12.23
C GLN A 271 21.71 21.25 10.74
N VAL A 272 21.72 20.15 10.02
CA VAL A 272 21.27 20.06 8.61
C VAL A 272 19.95 19.31 8.53
N GLY A 273 18.99 19.88 7.83
CA GLY A 273 17.71 19.25 7.56
C GLY A 273 17.71 18.49 6.24
N PHE A 274 17.14 17.29 6.22
CA PHE A 274 16.83 16.55 5.01
C PHE A 274 15.32 16.41 4.92
N LYS A 275 14.75 16.82 3.78
CA LYS A 275 13.32 16.79 3.54
C LYS A 275 13.03 15.95 2.30
N ILE A 276 12.15 14.96 2.42
CA ILE A 276 11.61 14.22 1.29
C ILE A 276 10.14 14.56 1.09
N THR A 277 9.73 14.66 -0.17
CA THR A 277 8.32 14.77 -0.53
C THR A 277 8.03 13.89 -1.74
N GLN A 278 6.90 13.19 -1.68
CA GLN A 278 6.37 12.34 -2.74
C GLN A 278 4.89 12.67 -2.94
N ARG A 279 4.37 12.43 -4.13
CA ARG A 279 2.96 12.60 -4.45
C ARG A 279 2.38 11.27 -4.90
N VAL A 280 1.37 10.81 -4.19
CA VAL A 280 0.73 9.52 -4.44
C VAL A 280 -0.78 9.64 -4.27
N ASP A 281 -1.52 8.88 -5.05
CA ASP A 281 -2.95 8.65 -4.85
C ASP A 281 -3.28 7.20 -5.13
N GLY A 282 -4.34 6.70 -4.50
CA GLY A 282 -4.74 5.31 -4.64
C GLY A 282 -6.23 5.12 -4.46
N ARG A 283 -6.78 4.19 -5.25
CA ARG A 283 -8.20 3.87 -5.19
C ARG A 283 -8.50 2.47 -5.68
N LEU A 284 -9.47 1.84 -5.06
CA LEU A 284 -10.03 0.57 -5.52
C LEU A 284 -10.95 0.81 -6.72
N LEU A 285 -10.61 0.24 -7.88
CA LEU A 285 -11.41 0.43 -9.09
C LEU A 285 -12.67 -0.42 -9.09
N LEU A 286 -12.54 -1.70 -8.71
CA LEU A 286 -13.66 -2.65 -8.64
C LEU A 286 -13.87 -3.08 -7.19
N ARG A 287 -14.90 -2.54 -6.55
CA ARG A 287 -15.21 -2.81 -5.15
C ARG A 287 -15.51 -4.29 -4.88
N GLU A 288 -16.16 -4.95 -5.84
CA GLU A 288 -16.51 -6.38 -5.76
C GLU A 288 -15.30 -7.32 -5.76
N SER A 289 -14.10 -6.84 -6.16
CA SER A 289 -12.88 -7.65 -6.20
C SER A 289 -12.31 -7.95 -4.81
N VAL A 290 -12.64 -7.10 -3.83
CA VAL A 290 -12.19 -7.22 -2.44
C VAL A 290 -13.40 -7.10 -1.52
N LYS A 291 -13.50 -8.00 -0.57
CA LYS A 291 -14.56 -8.00 0.45
C LYS A 291 -13.94 -7.90 1.84
N CYS A 292 -14.70 -7.34 2.77
CA CYS A 292 -14.28 -7.27 4.16
C CYS A 292 -15.22 -8.06 5.09
N LEU A 293 -14.63 -8.54 6.19
CA LEU A 293 -15.38 -9.04 7.35
C LEU A 293 -15.42 -7.94 8.40
N GLN A 294 -16.62 -7.56 8.77
CA GLN A 294 -16.88 -6.59 9.82
C GLN A 294 -17.32 -7.31 11.10
N MET A 295 -16.72 -6.95 12.21
CA MET A 295 -17.13 -7.44 13.51
C MET A 295 -18.51 -6.89 13.85
N LYS A 296 -19.31 -7.65 14.61
CA LYS A 296 -20.62 -7.20 15.06
C LYS A 296 -20.48 -5.88 15.83
N ALA A 297 -21.36 -4.94 15.55
CA ALA A 297 -21.50 -3.72 16.37
C ALA A 297 -21.91 -4.07 17.80
N ALA A 298 -21.53 -3.22 18.76
CA ALA A 298 -21.87 -3.42 20.16
C ALA A 298 -23.37 -3.24 20.42
#